data_6035993b06a38e758f17455df8aba2a7
#
_entry.id   6035993b06a38e758f17455df8aba2a7
#
_cell.length_a   1.000
_cell.length_b   1.000
_cell.length_c   1.000
_cell.angle_alpha   90.00
_cell.angle_beta   90.00
_cell.angle_gamma   90.00
#
_symmetry.space_group_name_H-M   'P 1'
#
loop_
_entity.id
_entity.type
_entity.pdbx_description
1 polymer ?
#
loop_
_entity_poly.entity_id
_entity_poly.type
_entity_poly.pdbx_seq_one_letter_code
_entity_poly.pdbx_strand_id
1 'polypeptide(L)'
;MASTPPTAARRSVAGYASPLAQPTPYTPPAPVAPSPAESLPALPVPTRKGRTISLWLFGVLGFLLIALVGYFVWALGSFASVVGLVLALIPLTIVFLGVRLIDRWEPEPKRLVAFAIAWGAVAAVGLTLLVDTALTLLLGIRSEEFGAVVQAPVVEELWKGLGVFLIFLLARRAFDGPVDGIVYGALVGAGFAFTENIQYFGVSLIEGGGEQLTVTFVVRGLLSPFAHAMFTAITGFAIGMVARRHGSARAAAGAGALGLVGAILLHALWNGSATFADFFGLYFTLQVPLFIGFILGIVALRREEARLTRARLEDYAAAGWFTPQEVTMLATPGGRKVGLAWASQLRGDRRPLMRAFIKDATELASVRQRAITGRDPMAVNDERALLIRTRATRAALLAY
;
A
#
# COMPACT_ATOMS: atom_id res chain seq x y z
N MET A 1 15.00 33.63 -41.47
CA MET A 1 15.94 32.91 -40.62
C MET A 1 15.16 32.44 -39.38
N ALA A 2 14.74 31.19 -39.41
CA ALA A 2 14.01 30.59 -38.28
C ALA A 2 15.07 29.87 -37.40
N SER A 3 15.17 30.29 -36.14
CA SER A 3 16.05 29.70 -35.15
C SER A 3 15.42 28.42 -34.61
N THR A 4 16.07 27.29 -34.82
CA THR A 4 15.78 26.01 -34.20
C THR A 4 15.99 26.09 -32.66
N PRO A 5 15.07 25.57 -31.83
CA PRO A 5 15.30 25.53 -30.39
C PRO A 5 16.39 24.50 -30.03
N PRO A 6 17.19 24.73 -29.00
CA PRO A 6 18.27 23.82 -28.62
C PRO A 6 17.72 22.50 -28.10
N THR A 7 18.22 21.41 -28.65
CA THR A 7 17.99 20.04 -28.18
C THR A 7 18.48 19.91 -26.74
N ALA A 8 17.61 19.64 -25.82
CA ALA A 8 17.97 19.36 -24.42
C ALA A 8 18.90 18.14 -24.36
N ALA A 9 20.17 18.37 -24.06
CA ALA A 9 21.15 17.33 -23.86
C ALA A 9 20.68 16.41 -22.70
N ARG A 10 20.36 15.17 -23.02
CA ARG A 10 20.13 14.12 -22.03
C ARG A 10 21.43 13.92 -21.26
N ARG A 11 21.45 14.29 -19.98
CA ARG A 11 22.54 13.92 -19.07
C ARG A 11 22.58 12.40 -18.97
N SER A 12 23.57 11.78 -19.59
CA SER A 12 23.90 10.38 -19.34
C SER A 12 24.39 10.27 -17.90
N VAL A 13 23.67 9.46 -17.09
CA VAL A 13 24.15 9.08 -15.76
C VAL A 13 25.38 8.19 -16.00
N ALA A 14 26.57 8.74 -15.79
CA ALA A 14 27.81 8.02 -15.95
C ALA A 14 27.80 6.78 -15.03
N GLY A 15 28.01 5.59 -15.64
CA GLY A 15 28.16 4.31 -14.91
C GLY A 15 27.02 3.32 -15.01
N TYR A 16 25.87 3.66 -15.61
CA TYR A 16 24.79 2.68 -15.79
C TYR A 16 24.90 1.95 -17.14
N ALA A 17 25.40 0.70 -17.11
CA ALA A 17 25.38 -0.19 -18.28
C ALA A 17 23.96 -0.76 -18.48
N SER A 18 23.10 -0.02 -19.17
CA SER A 18 21.74 -0.45 -19.48
C SER A 18 21.75 -1.58 -20.49
N PRO A 19 20.92 -2.64 -20.31
CA PRO A 19 20.67 -3.65 -21.37
C PRO A 19 20.05 -3.03 -22.63
N LEU A 20 19.59 -1.78 -22.59
CA LEU A 20 19.18 -1.00 -23.77
C LEU A 20 20.34 -0.66 -24.72
N ALA A 21 21.60 -0.74 -24.28
CA ALA A 21 22.77 -0.41 -25.11
C ALA A 21 23.01 -1.41 -26.26
N GLN A 22 22.32 -2.54 -26.30
CA GLN A 22 22.37 -3.51 -27.38
C GLN A 22 20.97 -3.70 -27.99
N PRO A 23 20.59 -2.95 -29.04
CA PRO A 23 19.38 -3.22 -29.76
C PRO A 23 19.54 -4.55 -30.51
N THR A 24 18.88 -5.60 -30.03
CA THR A 24 18.67 -6.78 -30.87
C THR A 24 17.58 -6.43 -31.88
N PRO A 25 17.85 -6.53 -33.20
CA PRO A 25 16.81 -6.37 -34.20
C PRO A 25 15.67 -7.34 -33.89
N TYR A 26 14.44 -6.85 -33.87
CA TYR A 26 13.26 -7.73 -33.76
C TYR A 26 13.20 -8.59 -35.03
N THR A 27 13.67 -9.80 -34.92
CA THR A 27 13.35 -10.86 -35.91
C THR A 27 12.10 -11.54 -35.37
N PRO A 28 10.94 -11.52 -36.06
CA PRO A 28 9.79 -12.29 -35.63
C PRO A 28 10.23 -13.76 -35.50
N PRO A 29 9.96 -14.43 -34.39
CA PRO A 29 10.30 -15.83 -34.26
C PRO A 29 9.58 -16.60 -35.35
N ALA A 30 10.27 -17.54 -36.02
CA ALA A 30 9.65 -18.53 -36.86
C ALA A 30 8.48 -19.18 -36.11
N PRO A 31 7.35 -19.55 -36.79
CA PRO A 31 6.24 -20.18 -36.13
C PRO A 31 6.71 -21.48 -35.46
N VAL A 32 6.86 -21.42 -34.14
CA VAL A 32 7.17 -22.58 -33.33
C VAL A 32 5.86 -23.30 -33.08
N ALA A 33 5.81 -24.60 -33.43
CA ALA A 33 4.73 -25.49 -33.05
C ALA A 33 4.47 -25.36 -31.52
N PRO A 34 3.20 -25.40 -31.06
CA PRO A 34 2.88 -25.22 -29.63
C PRO A 34 3.57 -26.31 -28.82
N SER A 35 4.67 -25.96 -28.18
CA SER A 35 5.28 -26.73 -27.10
C SER A 35 4.35 -26.71 -25.89
N PRO A 36 4.17 -27.82 -25.16
CA PRO A 36 3.37 -27.83 -23.94
C PRO A 36 3.91 -26.74 -23.02
N ALA A 37 3.03 -25.95 -22.42
CA ALA A 37 3.24 -24.73 -21.65
C ALA A 37 4.67 -24.64 -21.06
N GLU A 38 5.58 -24.05 -21.80
CA GLU A 38 6.91 -23.70 -21.29
C GLU A 38 6.69 -22.72 -20.12
N SER A 39 7.05 -23.17 -18.93
CA SER A 39 6.96 -22.33 -17.75
C SER A 39 7.77 -21.07 -17.99
N LEU A 40 7.10 -19.91 -17.89
CA LEU A 40 7.77 -18.61 -17.98
C LEU A 40 9.02 -18.61 -17.08
N PRO A 41 10.15 -18.03 -17.52
CA PRO A 41 11.36 -17.98 -16.72
C PRO A 41 11.04 -17.46 -15.31
N ALA A 42 11.43 -18.22 -14.29
CA ALA A 42 11.18 -17.86 -12.90
C ALA A 42 12.02 -16.64 -12.52
N LEU A 43 11.39 -15.66 -11.85
CA LEU A 43 12.12 -14.57 -11.22
C LEU A 43 12.97 -15.12 -10.05
N PRO A 44 14.11 -14.48 -9.71
CA PRO A 44 14.95 -14.92 -8.60
C PRO A 44 14.13 -15.06 -7.31
N VAL A 45 14.17 -16.25 -6.71
CA VAL A 45 13.41 -16.55 -5.48
C VAL A 45 14.11 -15.93 -4.28
N PRO A 46 13.39 -15.26 -3.35
CA PRO A 46 13.96 -14.73 -2.11
C PRO A 46 14.66 -15.83 -1.31
N THR A 47 15.81 -15.49 -0.72
CA THR A 47 16.64 -16.43 0.06
C THR A 47 15.88 -16.99 1.27
N ARG A 48 16.23 -18.20 1.72
CA ARG A 48 15.62 -18.94 2.85
C ARG A 48 15.53 -18.11 4.17
N LYS A 49 16.48 -17.22 4.43
CA LYS A 49 16.51 -16.36 5.63
C LYS A 49 15.27 -15.46 5.78
N GLY A 50 14.78 -14.85 4.70
CA GLY A 50 13.58 -14.02 4.74
C GLY A 50 12.30 -14.79 5.08
N ARG A 51 12.25 -16.08 4.72
CA ARG A 51 11.09 -16.93 5.02
C ARG A 51 10.99 -17.31 6.51
N THR A 52 12.12 -17.53 7.17
CA THR A 52 12.16 -17.86 8.61
C THR A 52 11.74 -16.66 9.48
N ILE A 53 12.26 -15.46 9.19
CA ILE A 53 11.89 -14.23 9.90
C ILE A 53 10.38 -13.97 9.75
N SER A 54 9.82 -14.13 8.55
CA SER A 54 8.39 -13.96 8.31
C SER A 54 7.53 -14.93 9.16
N LEU A 55 7.94 -16.19 9.31
CA LEU A 55 7.21 -17.17 10.12
C LEU A 55 7.19 -16.78 11.61
N TRP A 56 8.31 -16.33 12.16
CA TRP A 56 8.39 -15.87 13.55
C TRP A 56 7.51 -14.65 13.80
N LEU A 57 7.53 -13.67 12.90
CA LEU A 57 6.68 -12.49 13.01
C LEU A 57 5.18 -12.85 13.02
N PHE A 58 4.75 -13.72 12.12
CA PHE A 58 3.35 -14.18 12.12
C PHE A 58 3.03 -15.06 13.32
N GLY A 59 3.99 -15.81 13.84
CA GLY A 59 3.83 -16.58 15.09
C GLY A 59 3.57 -15.67 16.29
N VAL A 60 4.37 -14.61 16.44
CA VAL A 60 4.20 -13.61 17.51
C VAL A 60 2.85 -12.90 17.38
N LEU A 61 2.49 -12.47 16.15
CA LEU A 61 1.18 -11.84 15.92
C LEU A 61 0.02 -12.80 16.24
N GLY A 62 0.15 -14.08 15.92
CA GLY A 62 -0.84 -15.11 16.26
C GLY A 62 -1.01 -15.29 17.76
N PHE A 63 0.10 -15.30 18.52
CA PHE A 63 0.05 -15.36 19.98
C PHE A 63 -0.62 -14.11 20.56
N LEU A 64 -0.24 -12.92 20.11
CA LEU A 64 -0.86 -11.67 20.55
C LEU A 64 -2.35 -11.60 20.19
N LEU A 65 -2.75 -12.16 19.04
CA LEU A 65 -4.16 -12.24 18.65
C LEU A 65 -4.97 -13.08 19.64
N ILE A 66 -4.45 -14.24 20.05
CA ILE A 66 -5.12 -15.10 21.04
C ILE A 66 -5.28 -14.35 22.37
N ALA A 67 -4.23 -13.64 22.82
CA ALA A 67 -4.29 -12.83 24.04
C ALA A 67 -5.33 -11.70 23.92
N LEU A 68 -5.39 -11.02 22.78
CA LEU A 68 -6.33 -9.93 22.51
C LEU A 68 -7.78 -10.42 22.46
N VAL A 69 -8.03 -11.57 21.82
CA VAL A 69 -9.37 -12.22 21.84
C VAL A 69 -9.78 -12.59 23.25
N GLY A 70 -8.86 -13.16 24.03
CA GLY A 70 -9.11 -13.46 25.46
C GLY A 70 -9.45 -12.19 26.26
N TYR A 71 -8.72 -11.10 26.03
CA TYR A 71 -8.99 -9.81 26.65
C TYR A 71 -10.41 -9.29 26.31
N PHE A 72 -10.80 -9.30 25.04
CA PHE A 72 -12.15 -8.82 24.67
C PHE A 72 -13.27 -9.70 25.21
N VAL A 73 -13.11 -11.02 25.17
CA VAL A 73 -14.11 -11.93 25.77
C VAL A 73 -14.23 -11.71 27.27
N TRP A 74 -13.11 -11.44 27.96
CA TRP A 74 -13.12 -11.11 29.38
C TRP A 74 -13.74 -9.74 29.66
N ALA A 75 -13.39 -8.69 28.89
CA ALA A 75 -13.81 -7.32 29.15
C ALA A 75 -15.25 -7.02 28.68
N LEU A 76 -15.67 -7.57 27.55
CA LEU A 76 -16.97 -7.27 26.92
C LEU A 76 -17.97 -8.43 27.03
N GLY A 77 -17.50 -9.62 27.38
CA GLY A 77 -18.27 -10.85 27.25
C GLY A 77 -18.34 -11.36 25.80
N SER A 78 -18.67 -12.62 25.65
CA SER A 78 -18.67 -13.28 24.32
C SER A 78 -19.68 -12.67 23.35
N PHE A 79 -20.88 -12.34 23.82
CA PHE A 79 -21.96 -11.81 22.96
C PHE A 79 -21.59 -10.45 22.35
N ALA A 80 -21.20 -9.46 23.18
CA ALA A 80 -20.84 -8.13 22.69
C ALA A 80 -19.57 -8.15 21.84
N SER A 81 -18.58 -9.02 22.16
CA SER A 81 -17.40 -9.23 21.33
C SER A 81 -17.73 -9.75 19.93
N VAL A 82 -18.64 -10.72 19.82
CA VAL A 82 -19.07 -11.27 18.52
C VAL A 82 -19.86 -10.24 17.71
N VAL A 83 -20.78 -9.52 18.34
CA VAL A 83 -21.55 -8.44 17.67
C VAL A 83 -20.61 -7.36 17.18
N GLY A 84 -19.68 -6.88 18.03
CA GLY A 84 -18.67 -5.89 17.67
C GLY A 84 -17.79 -6.37 16.50
N LEU A 85 -17.33 -7.62 16.55
CA LEU A 85 -16.54 -8.24 15.47
C LEU A 85 -17.28 -8.23 14.13
N VAL A 86 -18.54 -8.68 14.11
CA VAL A 86 -19.35 -8.76 12.87
C VAL A 86 -19.57 -7.37 12.28
N LEU A 87 -19.91 -6.40 13.12
CA LEU A 87 -20.11 -5.02 12.67
C LEU A 87 -18.82 -4.35 12.21
N ALA A 88 -17.69 -4.61 12.88
CA ALA A 88 -16.38 -4.05 12.51
C ALA A 88 -15.86 -4.54 11.14
N LEU A 89 -16.32 -5.71 10.67
CA LEU A 89 -15.99 -6.19 9.32
C LEU A 89 -16.51 -5.27 8.21
N ILE A 90 -17.61 -4.55 8.45
CA ILE A 90 -18.21 -3.66 7.44
C ILE A 90 -17.26 -2.49 7.11
N PRO A 91 -16.85 -1.63 8.07
CA PRO A 91 -15.90 -0.56 7.79
C PRO A 91 -14.54 -1.08 7.32
N LEU A 92 -14.04 -2.20 7.86
CA LEU A 92 -12.81 -2.82 7.36
C LEU A 92 -12.93 -3.18 5.87
N THR A 93 -14.03 -3.78 5.46
CA THR A 93 -14.28 -4.14 4.05
C THR A 93 -14.34 -2.90 3.16
N ILE A 94 -15.02 -1.84 3.59
CA ILE A 94 -15.09 -0.56 2.86
C ILE A 94 -13.67 0.00 2.63
N VAL A 95 -12.87 0.09 3.70
CA VAL A 95 -11.49 0.61 3.62
C VAL A 95 -10.62 -0.29 2.76
N PHE A 96 -10.68 -1.60 2.96
CA PHE A 96 -9.90 -2.56 2.17
C PHE A 96 -10.22 -2.46 0.66
N LEU A 97 -11.48 -2.33 0.29
CA LEU A 97 -11.88 -2.11 -1.11
C LEU A 97 -11.36 -0.78 -1.65
N GLY A 98 -11.41 0.29 -0.84
CA GLY A 98 -10.82 1.60 -1.18
C GLY A 98 -9.31 1.50 -1.42
N VAL A 99 -8.58 0.87 -0.49
CA VAL A 99 -7.13 0.65 -0.63
C VAL A 99 -6.82 -0.20 -1.86
N ARG A 100 -7.61 -1.25 -2.12
CA ARG A 100 -7.43 -2.09 -3.31
C ARG A 100 -7.66 -1.34 -4.64
N LEU A 101 -8.48 -0.30 -4.65
CA LEU A 101 -8.62 0.59 -5.81
C LEU A 101 -7.37 1.43 -6.02
N ILE A 102 -6.75 1.89 -4.93
CA ILE A 102 -5.48 2.63 -4.96
C ILE A 102 -4.36 1.71 -5.44
N ASP A 103 -4.26 0.51 -4.91
CA ASP A 103 -3.23 -0.51 -5.15
C ASP A 103 -3.38 -1.27 -6.49
N ARG A 104 -4.32 -0.86 -7.33
CA ARG A 104 -4.68 -1.61 -8.54
C ARG A 104 -3.62 -1.59 -9.64
N TRP A 105 -2.76 -0.56 -9.66
CA TRP A 105 -1.79 -0.35 -10.73
C TRP A 105 -0.59 -1.29 -10.60
N GLU A 106 -0.05 -1.41 -9.40
CA GLU A 106 1.07 -2.28 -9.01
C GLU A 106 0.73 -2.96 -7.68
N PRO A 107 -0.05 -4.05 -7.71
CA PRO A 107 -0.58 -4.66 -6.48
C PRO A 107 0.51 -5.16 -5.54
N GLU A 108 0.37 -4.79 -4.29
CA GLU A 108 1.30 -5.15 -3.23
C GLU A 108 1.32 -6.65 -2.93
N PRO A 109 2.46 -7.20 -2.50
CA PRO A 109 2.57 -8.61 -2.13
C PRO A 109 1.57 -8.98 -1.02
N LYS A 110 0.74 -9.98 -1.26
CA LYS A 110 -0.33 -10.41 -0.34
C LYS A 110 0.15 -10.65 1.10
N ARG A 111 1.40 -11.12 1.27
CA ARG A 111 1.99 -11.34 2.61
C ARG A 111 2.25 -10.03 3.34
N LEU A 112 2.66 -8.98 2.64
CA LEU A 112 2.88 -7.67 3.23
C LEU A 112 1.54 -6.98 3.54
N VAL A 113 0.54 -7.12 2.67
CA VAL A 113 -0.84 -6.69 2.93
C VAL A 113 -1.39 -7.36 4.20
N ALA A 114 -1.26 -8.69 4.30
CA ALA A 114 -1.68 -9.42 5.48
C ALA A 114 -0.92 -9.00 6.75
N PHE A 115 0.40 -8.78 6.64
CA PHE A 115 1.22 -8.29 7.74
C PHE A 115 0.80 -6.88 8.18
N ALA A 116 0.55 -5.95 7.26
CA ALA A 116 0.13 -4.59 7.57
C ALA A 116 -1.18 -4.56 8.36
N ILE A 117 -2.20 -5.30 7.90
CA ILE A 117 -3.50 -5.42 8.59
C ILE A 117 -3.30 -6.09 9.96
N ALA A 118 -2.57 -7.19 10.03
CA ALA A 118 -2.34 -7.91 11.28
C ALA A 118 -1.53 -7.09 12.29
N TRP A 119 -0.53 -6.32 11.83
CA TRP A 119 0.21 -5.41 12.69
C TRP A 119 -0.71 -4.37 13.33
N GLY A 120 -1.52 -3.70 12.53
CA GLY A 120 -2.49 -2.71 13.02
C GLY A 120 -3.50 -3.33 13.98
N ALA A 121 -4.13 -4.42 13.57
CA ALA A 121 -5.20 -5.06 14.33
C ALA A 121 -4.74 -5.71 15.64
N VAL A 122 -3.49 -6.12 15.72
CA VAL A 122 -3.01 -6.94 16.86
C VAL A 122 -1.89 -6.24 17.61
N ALA A 123 -0.76 -5.97 16.94
CA ALA A 123 0.42 -5.43 17.61
C ALA A 123 0.20 -3.99 18.07
N ALA A 124 -0.27 -3.11 17.18
CA ALA A 124 -0.46 -1.71 17.52
C ALA A 124 -1.52 -1.54 18.60
N VAL A 125 -2.67 -2.23 18.50
CA VAL A 125 -3.72 -2.19 19.55
C VAL A 125 -3.19 -2.76 20.87
N GLY A 126 -2.56 -3.93 20.84
CA GLY A 126 -2.03 -4.55 22.07
C GLY A 126 -1.00 -3.68 22.77
N LEU A 127 -0.09 -3.05 22.01
CA LEU A 127 0.91 -2.12 22.58
C LEU A 127 0.25 -0.82 23.10
N THR A 128 -0.78 -0.32 22.43
CA THR A 128 -1.57 0.82 22.92
C THR A 128 -2.22 0.49 24.27
N LEU A 129 -2.94 -0.63 24.37
CA LEU A 129 -3.57 -1.07 25.62
C LEU A 129 -2.56 -1.26 26.76
N LEU A 130 -1.37 -1.79 26.46
CA LEU A 130 -0.29 -1.92 27.46
C LEU A 130 0.20 -0.56 27.96
N VAL A 131 0.42 0.41 27.05
CA VAL A 131 0.87 1.75 27.43
C VAL A 131 -0.21 2.48 28.21
N ASP A 132 -1.47 2.44 27.79
CA ASP A 132 -2.58 3.08 28.47
C ASP A 132 -2.78 2.51 29.89
N THR A 133 -2.69 1.19 30.02
CA THR A 133 -2.72 0.53 31.33
C THR A 133 -1.55 0.96 32.20
N ALA A 134 -0.33 1.00 31.65
CA ALA A 134 0.86 1.41 32.38
C ALA A 134 0.78 2.89 32.84
N LEU A 135 0.34 3.80 31.97
CA LEU A 135 0.16 5.21 32.31
C LEU A 135 -0.90 5.41 33.39
N THR A 136 -1.99 4.67 33.33
CA THR A 136 -3.04 4.70 34.37
C THR A 136 -2.54 4.20 35.70
N LEU A 137 -1.83 3.06 35.71
CA LEU A 137 -1.36 2.43 36.96
C LEU A 137 -0.17 3.17 37.58
N LEU A 138 0.79 3.66 36.78
CA LEU A 138 2.04 4.23 37.26
C LEU A 138 1.94 5.75 37.49
N LEU A 139 1.20 6.47 36.69
CA LEU A 139 1.12 7.93 36.71
C LEU A 139 -0.24 8.47 37.14
N GLY A 140 -1.23 7.60 37.35
CA GLY A 140 -2.58 8.00 37.75
C GLY A 140 -3.31 8.89 36.73
N ILE A 141 -2.87 8.92 35.48
CA ILE A 141 -3.48 9.74 34.40
C ILE A 141 -4.85 9.14 34.10
N ARG A 142 -5.91 9.91 34.38
CA ARG A 142 -7.32 9.47 34.21
C ARG A 142 -8.24 10.52 33.56
N SER A 143 -7.69 11.61 33.00
CA SER A 143 -8.52 12.56 32.27
C SER A 143 -8.97 11.95 30.94
N GLU A 144 -10.28 11.80 30.75
CA GLU A 144 -10.87 11.26 29.52
C GLU A 144 -10.53 12.14 28.31
N GLU A 145 -10.60 13.47 28.48
CA GLU A 145 -10.32 14.42 27.41
C GLU A 145 -8.83 14.36 27.01
N PHE A 146 -7.92 14.36 27.99
CA PHE A 146 -6.49 14.22 27.71
C PHE A 146 -6.19 12.87 27.07
N GLY A 147 -6.82 11.81 27.58
CA GLY A 147 -6.72 10.46 27.03
C GLY A 147 -7.13 10.43 25.55
N ALA A 148 -8.29 10.94 25.22
CA ALA A 148 -8.85 10.91 23.87
C ALA A 148 -8.10 11.81 22.89
N VAL A 149 -7.72 13.04 23.29
CA VAL A 149 -7.23 14.07 22.36
C VAL A 149 -5.70 14.13 22.27
N VAL A 150 -4.99 13.69 23.29
CA VAL A 150 -3.51 13.76 23.32
C VAL A 150 -2.88 12.37 23.41
N GLN A 151 -3.22 11.59 24.44
CA GLN A 151 -2.56 10.32 24.74
C GLN A 151 -2.82 9.29 23.63
N ALA A 152 -4.08 9.04 23.27
CA ALA A 152 -4.44 8.06 22.26
C ALA A 152 -3.81 8.39 20.89
N PRO A 153 -3.95 9.62 20.32
CA PRO A 153 -3.30 9.96 19.06
C PRO A 153 -1.78 9.73 19.06
N VAL A 154 -1.09 10.11 20.15
CA VAL A 154 0.37 9.94 20.26
C VAL A 154 0.76 8.47 20.30
N VAL A 155 0.15 7.71 21.20
CA VAL A 155 0.52 6.30 21.44
C VAL A 155 0.14 5.44 20.22
N GLU A 156 -1.06 5.62 19.72
CA GLU A 156 -1.58 4.82 18.61
C GLU A 156 -0.81 5.07 17.32
N GLU A 157 -0.64 6.34 16.90
CA GLU A 157 0.06 6.63 15.66
C GLU A 157 1.54 6.23 15.74
N LEU A 158 2.16 6.27 16.95
CA LEU A 158 3.52 5.76 17.16
C LEU A 158 3.61 4.26 16.79
N TRP A 159 2.72 3.43 17.33
CA TRP A 159 2.74 1.99 17.07
C TRP A 159 2.30 1.63 15.67
N LYS A 160 1.34 2.34 15.10
CA LYS A 160 0.95 2.20 13.70
C LYS A 160 2.10 2.60 12.78
N GLY A 161 2.73 3.75 13.01
CA GLY A 161 3.87 4.25 12.25
C GLY A 161 5.09 3.31 12.31
N LEU A 162 5.33 2.69 13.47
CA LEU A 162 6.37 1.67 13.61
C LEU A 162 6.12 0.48 12.67
N GLY A 163 4.87 0.03 12.55
CA GLY A 163 4.51 -1.05 11.61
C GLY A 163 4.84 -0.70 10.16
N VAL A 164 4.49 0.50 9.73
CA VAL A 164 4.82 0.99 8.38
C VAL A 164 6.33 1.06 8.18
N PHE A 165 7.08 1.56 9.16
CA PHE A 165 8.53 1.63 9.10
C PHE A 165 9.19 0.25 9.06
N LEU A 166 8.67 -0.73 9.81
CA LEU A 166 9.12 -2.12 9.74
C LEU A 166 8.90 -2.73 8.35
N ILE A 167 7.74 -2.48 7.73
CA ILE A 167 7.49 -2.94 6.34
C ILE A 167 8.53 -2.33 5.40
N PHE A 168 8.81 -1.02 5.50
CA PHE A 168 9.85 -0.37 4.72
C PHE A 168 11.23 -1.03 4.93
N LEU A 169 11.61 -1.38 6.16
CA LEU A 169 12.89 -2.02 6.43
C LEU A 169 13.00 -3.44 5.88
N LEU A 170 11.92 -4.21 6.00
CA LEU A 170 11.88 -5.63 5.64
C LEU A 170 11.63 -5.88 4.15
N ALA A 171 10.95 -4.95 3.49
CA ALA A 171 10.46 -5.12 2.13
C ALA A 171 10.79 -3.94 1.21
N ARG A 172 12.00 -3.40 1.28
CA ARG A 172 12.45 -2.23 0.51
C ARG A 172 12.26 -2.31 -1.01
N ARG A 173 12.12 -3.52 -1.57
CA ARG A 173 11.87 -3.71 -2.99
C ARG A 173 10.41 -3.49 -3.37
N ALA A 174 9.51 -3.81 -2.43
CA ALA A 174 8.08 -3.64 -2.59
C ALA A 174 7.61 -2.27 -2.07
N PHE A 175 8.36 -1.65 -1.16
CA PHE A 175 8.08 -0.32 -0.64
C PHE A 175 8.97 0.70 -1.36
N ASP A 176 8.58 1.15 -2.54
CA ASP A 176 9.46 1.93 -3.40
C ASP A 176 8.94 3.33 -3.77
N GLY A 177 7.73 3.68 -3.31
CA GLY A 177 7.13 4.96 -3.60
C GLY A 177 6.16 5.50 -2.54
N PRO A 178 5.67 6.73 -2.76
CA PRO A 178 4.71 7.36 -1.85
C PRO A 178 3.35 6.67 -1.86
N VAL A 179 2.94 6.04 -2.98
CA VAL A 179 1.68 5.30 -3.06
C VAL A 179 1.74 4.04 -2.23
N ASP A 180 2.85 3.28 -2.29
CA ASP A 180 3.04 2.10 -1.44
C ASP A 180 3.00 2.47 0.04
N GLY A 181 3.66 3.59 0.39
CA GLY A 181 3.62 4.13 1.74
C GLY A 181 2.19 4.44 2.20
N ILE A 182 1.36 5.06 1.35
CA ILE A 182 -0.05 5.31 1.63
C ILE A 182 -0.81 3.99 1.77
N VAL A 183 -0.59 3.02 0.89
CA VAL A 183 -1.25 1.71 0.91
C VAL A 183 -0.93 0.98 2.21
N TYR A 184 0.35 0.84 2.57
CA TYR A 184 0.72 0.16 3.82
C TYR A 184 0.26 0.93 5.07
N GLY A 185 0.37 2.27 5.08
CA GLY A 185 -0.15 3.09 6.17
C GLY A 185 -1.66 2.94 6.35
N ALA A 186 -2.40 3.00 5.24
CA ALA A 186 -3.86 2.81 5.26
C ALA A 186 -4.26 1.40 5.73
N LEU A 187 -3.53 0.35 5.32
CA LEU A 187 -3.80 -1.02 5.77
C LEU A 187 -3.50 -1.22 7.26
N VAL A 188 -2.41 -0.64 7.78
CA VAL A 188 -2.11 -0.66 9.21
C VAL A 188 -3.20 0.09 9.99
N GLY A 189 -3.57 1.31 9.56
CA GLY A 189 -4.64 2.09 10.16
C GLY A 189 -6.01 1.39 10.13
N ALA A 190 -6.34 0.73 9.00
CA ALA A 190 -7.57 -0.05 8.86
C ALA A 190 -7.60 -1.27 9.79
N GLY A 191 -6.48 -1.98 9.93
CA GLY A 191 -6.35 -3.08 10.89
C GLY A 191 -6.56 -2.61 12.32
N PHE A 192 -5.95 -1.48 12.70
CA PHE A 192 -6.14 -0.87 14.02
C PHE A 192 -7.61 -0.50 14.25
N ALA A 193 -8.20 0.27 13.34
CA ALA A 193 -9.60 0.68 13.43
C ALA A 193 -10.57 -0.50 13.52
N PHE A 194 -10.26 -1.62 12.85
CA PHE A 194 -11.07 -2.83 12.94
C PHE A 194 -11.17 -3.33 14.38
N THR A 195 -10.05 -3.48 15.06
CA THR A 195 -10.01 -4.00 16.43
C THR A 195 -10.56 -2.99 17.43
N GLU A 196 -10.26 -1.72 17.24
CA GLU A 196 -10.82 -0.65 18.04
C GLU A 196 -12.37 -0.57 17.90
N ASN A 197 -12.89 -0.74 16.70
CA ASN A 197 -14.35 -0.80 16.46
C ASN A 197 -15.02 -2.00 17.16
N ILE A 198 -14.34 -3.14 17.32
CA ILE A 198 -14.86 -4.25 18.13
C ILE A 198 -15.12 -3.76 19.55
N GLN A 199 -14.17 -3.03 20.12
CA GLN A 199 -14.29 -2.47 21.48
C GLN A 199 -15.40 -1.43 21.55
N TYR A 200 -15.43 -0.43 20.68
CA TYR A 200 -16.43 0.63 20.71
C TYR A 200 -17.87 0.10 20.50
N PHE A 201 -18.06 -0.81 19.56
CA PHE A 201 -19.38 -1.40 19.32
C PHE A 201 -19.80 -2.31 20.47
N GLY A 202 -18.86 -3.05 21.05
CA GLY A 202 -19.13 -3.90 22.23
C GLY A 202 -19.52 -3.07 23.44
N VAL A 203 -18.76 -2.03 23.76
CA VAL A 203 -19.04 -1.11 24.87
C VAL A 203 -20.39 -0.41 24.67
N SER A 204 -20.62 0.17 23.50
CA SER A 204 -21.90 0.83 23.18
C SER A 204 -23.10 -0.09 23.34
N LEU A 205 -22.96 -1.37 22.97
CA LEU A 205 -24.01 -2.36 23.15
C LEU A 205 -24.30 -2.65 24.63
N ILE A 206 -23.25 -2.70 25.46
CA ILE A 206 -23.36 -2.99 26.91
C ILE A 206 -23.96 -1.81 27.65
N GLU A 207 -23.52 -0.59 27.37
CA GLU A 207 -23.86 0.61 28.11
C GLU A 207 -25.20 1.22 27.70
N GLY A 208 -25.52 1.23 26.39
CA GLY A 208 -26.71 1.90 25.85
C GLY A 208 -27.54 1.05 24.91
N GLY A 209 -27.29 -0.26 24.84
CA GLY A 209 -28.07 -1.18 24.02
C GLY A 209 -28.01 -0.91 22.52
N GLY A 210 -29.07 -1.28 21.80
CA GLY A 210 -29.13 -1.17 20.35
C GLY A 210 -29.12 0.27 19.81
N GLU A 211 -29.64 1.22 20.56
CA GLU A 211 -29.70 2.62 20.14
C GLU A 211 -28.29 3.24 20.11
N GLN A 212 -27.54 3.17 21.19
CA GLN A 212 -26.18 3.69 21.26
C GLN A 212 -25.23 2.96 20.29
N LEU A 213 -25.38 1.63 20.18
CA LEU A 213 -24.67 0.84 19.19
C LEU A 213 -24.91 1.36 17.77
N THR A 214 -26.18 1.67 17.43
CA THR A 214 -26.52 2.20 16.09
C THR A 214 -25.85 3.55 15.82
N VAL A 215 -25.90 4.48 16.77
CA VAL A 215 -25.24 5.77 16.65
C VAL A 215 -23.73 5.59 16.47
N THR A 216 -23.10 4.79 17.33
CA THR A 216 -21.65 4.52 17.25
C THR A 216 -21.28 3.86 15.92
N PHE A 217 -22.08 2.91 15.44
CA PHE A 217 -21.85 2.27 14.14
C PHE A 217 -21.99 3.26 12.97
N VAL A 218 -22.98 4.12 12.98
CA VAL A 218 -23.14 5.16 11.93
C VAL A 218 -21.92 6.09 11.92
N VAL A 219 -21.53 6.62 13.08
CA VAL A 219 -20.43 7.58 13.18
C VAL A 219 -19.09 6.93 12.79
N ARG A 220 -18.73 5.81 13.42
CA ARG A 220 -17.42 5.17 13.22
C ARG A 220 -17.36 4.28 12.00
N GLY A 221 -18.44 3.54 11.72
CA GLY A 221 -18.48 2.54 10.66
C GLY A 221 -18.83 3.08 9.27
N LEU A 222 -19.67 4.12 9.19
CA LEU A 222 -20.17 4.66 7.92
C LEU A 222 -19.63 6.05 7.60
N LEU A 223 -19.63 6.98 8.57
CA LEU A 223 -19.16 8.33 8.35
C LEU A 223 -17.64 8.46 8.41
N SER A 224 -16.97 7.71 9.27
CA SER A 224 -15.53 7.80 9.47
C SER A 224 -14.70 6.52 9.29
N PRO A 225 -15.07 5.57 8.41
CA PRO A 225 -14.34 4.33 8.28
C PRO A 225 -12.88 4.52 7.83
N PHE A 226 -12.57 5.61 7.14
CA PHE A 226 -11.25 5.91 6.60
C PHE A 226 -10.36 6.75 7.52
N ALA A 227 -10.84 7.20 8.70
CA ALA A 227 -10.11 8.13 9.55
C ALA A 227 -8.70 7.62 9.91
N HIS A 228 -8.59 6.49 10.58
CA HIS A 228 -7.30 5.90 10.95
C HIS A 228 -6.43 5.51 9.74
N ALA A 229 -7.06 5.05 8.65
CA ALA A 229 -6.36 4.77 7.39
C ALA A 229 -5.69 6.04 6.85
N MET A 230 -6.39 7.18 6.89
CA MET A 230 -5.88 8.47 6.45
C MET A 230 -4.75 8.97 7.36
N PHE A 231 -4.90 8.88 8.69
CA PHE A 231 -3.88 9.36 9.63
C PHE A 231 -2.56 8.63 9.42
N THR A 232 -2.57 7.31 9.50
CA THR A 232 -1.36 6.50 9.37
C THR A 232 -0.78 6.55 7.94
N ALA A 233 -1.61 6.77 6.91
CA ALA A 233 -1.15 6.94 5.54
C ALA A 233 -0.25 8.19 5.36
N ILE A 234 -0.39 9.23 6.19
CA ILE A 234 0.51 10.40 6.17
C ILE A 234 1.94 9.99 6.56
N THR A 235 2.08 9.18 7.61
CA THR A 235 3.38 8.60 8.01
C THR A 235 3.95 7.73 6.89
N GLY A 236 3.12 6.88 6.29
CA GLY A 236 3.50 6.05 5.17
C GLY A 236 3.93 6.86 3.94
N PHE A 237 3.19 7.89 3.58
CA PHE A 237 3.53 8.81 2.50
C PHE A 237 4.90 9.46 2.70
N ALA A 238 5.19 9.96 3.90
CA ALA A 238 6.46 10.60 4.20
C ALA A 238 7.64 9.62 4.07
N ILE A 239 7.50 8.38 4.54
CA ILE A 239 8.49 7.31 4.35
C ILE A 239 8.63 6.98 2.85
N GLY A 240 7.52 6.89 2.12
CA GLY A 240 7.48 6.60 0.68
C GLY A 240 8.18 7.65 -0.17
N MET A 241 8.10 8.93 0.20
CA MET A 241 8.83 10.00 -0.48
C MET A 241 10.36 9.83 -0.38
N VAL A 242 10.85 9.33 0.75
CA VAL A 242 12.28 8.99 0.91
C VAL A 242 12.63 7.69 0.19
N ALA A 243 11.74 6.69 0.25
CA ALA A 243 11.89 5.44 -0.50
C ALA A 243 12.10 5.72 -1.98
N ARG A 244 11.33 6.63 -2.58
CA ARG A 244 11.45 7.05 -3.99
C ARG A 244 12.80 7.72 -4.31
N ARG A 245 13.45 8.37 -3.34
CA ARG A 245 14.65 9.22 -3.59
C ARG A 245 16.00 8.57 -3.32
N HIS A 246 16.14 7.48 -2.63
CA HIS A 246 17.40 6.75 -2.30
C HIS A 246 17.46 6.19 -0.87
N GLY A 247 16.38 6.21 -0.17
CA GLY A 247 15.99 5.49 1.00
C GLY A 247 17.00 4.94 2.00
N SER A 248 17.87 5.78 2.59
CA SER A 248 18.54 5.32 3.81
C SER A 248 17.52 5.13 4.94
N ALA A 249 17.73 4.14 5.80
CA ALA A 249 16.86 3.91 6.95
C ALA A 249 16.77 5.14 7.87
N ARG A 250 17.89 5.87 8.03
CA ARG A 250 17.92 7.10 8.83
C ARG A 250 17.07 8.22 8.20
N ALA A 251 17.18 8.43 6.87
CA ALA A 251 16.37 9.41 6.18
C ALA A 251 14.88 9.06 6.23
N ALA A 252 14.54 7.77 6.07
CA ALA A 252 13.16 7.29 6.19
C ALA A 252 12.62 7.43 7.62
N ALA A 253 13.43 7.19 8.66
CA ALA A 253 13.05 7.44 10.05
C ALA A 253 12.78 8.93 10.30
N GLY A 254 13.63 9.84 9.79
CA GLY A 254 13.42 11.28 9.92
C GLY A 254 12.16 11.77 9.22
N ALA A 255 11.92 11.32 7.97
CA ALA A 255 10.70 11.65 7.25
C ALA A 255 9.46 11.02 7.91
N GLY A 256 9.58 9.76 8.37
CA GLY A 256 8.55 9.07 9.12
C GLY A 256 8.16 9.81 10.40
N ALA A 257 9.14 10.36 11.14
CA ALA A 257 8.87 11.18 12.32
C ALA A 257 8.09 12.46 11.99
N LEU A 258 8.40 13.13 10.87
CA LEU A 258 7.62 14.28 10.41
C LEU A 258 6.19 13.87 10.01
N GLY A 259 6.06 12.77 9.27
CA GLY A 259 4.76 12.22 8.91
C GLY A 259 3.94 11.80 10.13
N LEU A 260 4.60 11.23 11.14
CA LEU A 260 4.00 10.84 12.43
C LEU A 260 3.41 12.06 13.17
N VAL A 261 4.15 13.18 13.21
CA VAL A 261 3.61 14.43 13.79
C VAL A 261 2.34 14.85 13.05
N GLY A 262 2.35 14.82 11.71
CA GLY A 262 1.15 15.12 10.92
C GLY A 262 -0.01 14.17 11.20
N ALA A 263 0.25 12.88 11.33
CA ALA A 263 -0.75 11.87 11.67
C ALA A 263 -1.35 12.11 13.07
N ILE A 264 -0.50 12.36 14.07
CA ILE A 264 -0.92 12.68 15.44
C ILE A 264 -1.80 13.92 15.49
N LEU A 265 -1.39 15.01 14.82
CA LEU A 265 -2.16 16.27 14.80
C LEU A 265 -3.53 16.09 14.14
N LEU A 266 -3.59 15.34 13.02
CA LEU A 266 -4.85 15.09 12.34
C LEU A 266 -5.76 14.16 13.16
N HIS A 267 -5.18 13.16 13.84
CA HIS A 267 -5.91 12.28 14.74
C HIS A 267 -6.44 13.04 15.97
N ALA A 268 -5.60 13.86 16.59
CA ALA A 268 -5.99 14.74 17.70
C ALA A 268 -7.11 15.72 17.32
N LEU A 269 -7.02 16.33 16.12
CA LEU A 269 -8.07 17.17 15.58
C LEU A 269 -9.40 16.39 15.44
N TRP A 270 -9.33 15.16 14.95
CA TRP A 270 -10.49 14.29 14.79
C TRP A 270 -11.15 13.99 16.14
N ASN A 271 -10.39 13.50 17.09
CA ASN A 271 -10.89 13.17 18.43
C ASN A 271 -11.35 14.40 19.19
N GLY A 272 -10.62 15.53 19.06
CA GLY A 272 -11.00 16.80 19.66
C GLY A 272 -12.32 17.36 19.13
N SER A 273 -12.62 17.15 17.86
CA SER A 273 -13.91 17.56 17.28
C SER A 273 -15.09 16.80 17.87
N ALA A 274 -14.89 15.53 18.23
CA ALA A 274 -15.92 14.72 18.89
C ALA A 274 -16.05 15.03 20.39
N THR A 275 -14.97 15.50 21.02
CA THR A 275 -14.91 15.73 22.48
C THR A 275 -15.37 17.13 22.87
N PHE A 276 -14.96 18.18 22.13
CA PHE A 276 -15.09 19.58 22.56
C PHE A 276 -15.99 20.44 21.69
N ALA A 277 -16.48 19.94 20.56
CA ALA A 277 -17.18 20.76 19.58
C ALA A 277 -18.44 20.09 19.00
N ASP A 278 -19.14 20.80 18.15
CA ASP A 278 -20.17 20.23 17.29
C ASP A 278 -19.52 19.28 16.26
N PHE A 279 -19.58 17.99 16.55
CA PHE A 279 -19.02 16.97 15.67
C PHE A 279 -19.54 17.08 14.23
N PHE A 280 -20.85 17.22 14.02
CA PHE A 280 -21.41 17.26 12.68
C PHE A 280 -21.05 18.54 11.94
N GLY A 281 -21.03 19.69 12.64
CA GLY A 281 -20.55 20.95 12.08
C GLY A 281 -19.12 20.83 11.57
N LEU A 282 -18.19 20.34 12.40
CA LEU A 282 -16.79 20.14 12.00
C LEU A 282 -16.60 18.99 11.00
N TYR A 283 -17.43 17.96 11.08
CA TYR A 283 -17.38 16.85 10.12
C TYR A 283 -17.61 17.35 8.69
N PHE A 284 -18.67 18.12 8.45
CA PHE A 284 -18.99 18.59 7.09
C PHE A 284 -18.12 19.77 6.64
N THR A 285 -17.71 20.65 7.54
CA THR A 285 -16.96 21.87 7.18
C THR A 285 -15.45 21.66 7.11
N LEU A 286 -14.89 20.69 7.84
CA LEU A 286 -13.45 20.47 7.93
C LEU A 286 -13.05 19.04 7.54
N GLN A 287 -13.64 18.01 8.17
CA GLN A 287 -13.17 16.62 8.02
C GLN A 287 -13.48 16.08 6.62
N VAL A 288 -14.67 16.30 6.08
CA VAL A 288 -15.03 15.89 4.71
C VAL A 288 -14.17 16.60 3.66
N PRO A 289 -13.94 17.94 3.68
CA PRO A 289 -12.98 18.60 2.80
C PRO A 289 -11.55 18.04 2.90
N LEU A 290 -11.05 17.76 4.11
CA LEU A 290 -9.74 17.13 4.30
C LEU A 290 -9.68 15.73 3.66
N PHE A 291 -10.72 14.93 3.83
CA PHE A 291 -10.83 13.61 3.23
C PHE A 291 -10.87 13.68 1.69
N ILE A 292 -11.63 14.63 1.13
CA ILE A 292 -11.66 14.87 -0.32
C ILE A 292 -10.27 15.30 -0.80
N GLY A 293 -9.60 16.21 -0.10
CA GLY A 293 -8.23 16.63 -0.39
C GLY A 293 -7.24 15.43 -0.39
N PHE A 294 -7.37 14.53 0.57
CA PHE A 294 -6.58 13.31 0.64
C PHE A 294 -6.81 12.39 -0.58
N ILE A 295 -8.07 12.18 -0.97
CA ILE A 295 -8.42 11.41 -2.17
C ILE A 295 -7.83 12.07 -3.42
N LEU A 296 -7.95 13.39 -3.57
CA LEU A 296 -7.39 14.12 -4.72
C LEU A 296 -5.87 14.01 -4.77
N GLY A 297 -5.19 14.06 -3.61
CA GLY A 297 -3.76 13.81 -3.48
C GLY A 297 -3.36 12.41 -3.97
N ILE A 298 -4.09 11.37 -3.56
CA ILE A 298 -3.89 10.00 -4.02
C ILE A 298 -4.07 9.91 -5.54
N VAL A 299 -5.13 10.51 -6.09
CA VAL A 299 -5.38 10.52 -7.54
C VAL A 299 -4.23 11.20 -8.29
N ALA A 300 -3.69 12.30 -7.76
CA ALA A 300 -2.54 13.00 -8.36
C ALA A 300 -1.28 12.10 -8.34
N LEU A 301 -0.98 11.45 -7.23
CA LEU A 301 0.14 10.50 -7.11
C LEU A 301 0.00 9.32 -8.09
N ARG A 302 -1.19 8.75 -8.20
CA ARG A 302 -1.47 7.66 -9.14
C ARG A 302 -1.28 8.08 -10.60
N ARG A 303 -1.66 9.32 -10.94
CA ARG A 303 -1.40 9.87 -12.29
C ARG A 303 0.10 10.03 -12.53
N GLU A 304 0.85 10.42 -11.53
CA GLU A 304 2.30 10.55 -11.60
C GLU A 304 2.98 9.19 -11.78
N GLU A 305 2.56 8.14 -11.06
CA GLU A 305 3.05 6.76 -11.27
C GLU A 305 2.78 6.26 -12.69
N ALA A 306 1.58 6.48 -13.20
CA ALA A 306 1.23 6.09 -14.57
C ALA A 306 2.10 6.84 -15.60
N ARG A 307 2.42 8.12 -15.35
CA ARG A 307 3.35 8.90 -16.20
C ARG A 307 4.77 8.34 -16.14
N LEU A 308 5.25 7.98 -14.95
CA LEU A 308 6.58 7.37 -14.79
C LEU A 308 6.66 6.01 -15.49
N THR A 309 5.65 5.16 -15.29
CA THR A 309 5.55 3.87 -15.99
C THR A 309 5.62 4.08 -17.49
N ARG A 310 4.86 5.04 -18.01
CA ARG A 310 4.87 5.37 -19.44
C ARG A 310 6.25 5.82 -19.91
N ALA A 311 6.87 6.77 -19.22
CA ALA A 311 8.18 7.28 -19.55
C ALA A 311 9.26 6.17 -19.58
N ARG A 312 9.21 5.25 -18.61
CA ARG A 312 10.16 4.12 -18.57
C ARG A 312 9.88 3.12 -19.69
N LEU A 313 8.63 2.83 -20.04
CA LEU A 313 8.30 1.97 -21.18
C LEU A 313 8.64 2.61 -22.52
N GLU A 314 8.56 3.94 -22.64
CA GLU A 314 9.05 4.69 -23.83
C GLU A 314 10.54 4.55 -24.03
N ASP A 315 11.37 4.49 -22.95
CA ASP A 315 12.79 4.18 -23.06
C ASP A 315 13.04 2.82 -23.74
N TYR A 316 12.25 1.81 -23.41
CA TYR A 316 12.32 0.49 -24.01
C TYR A 316 11.76 0.46 -25.45
N ALA A 317 10.73 1.27 -25.74
CA ALA A 317 10.22 1.39 -27.11
C ALA A 317 11.25 2.03 -28.04
N ALA A 318 11.95 3.06 -27.57
CA ALA A 318 13.06 3.68 -28.32
C ALA A 318 14.19 2.70 -28.62
N ALA A 319 14.38 1.68 -27.79
CA ALA A 319 15.35 0.60 -27.99
C ALA A 319 14.78 -0.62 -28.76
N GLY A 320 13.53 -0.56 -29.26
CA GLY A 320 12.90 -1.62 -30.05
C GLY A 320 12.33 -2.79 -29.26
N TRP A 321 12.25 -2.71 -27.92
CA TRP A 321 11.67 -3.77 -27.09
C TRP A 321 10.16 -3.78 -27.12
N PHE A 322 9.51 -2.61 -27.23
CA PHE A 322 8.06 -2.43 -27.32
C PHE A 322 7.70 -1.59 -28.53
N THR A 323 6.48 -1.75 -29.02
CA THR A 323 5.90 -0.82 -30.00
C THR A 323 5.27 0.37 -29.25
N PRO A 324 5.11 1.55 -29.88
CA PRO A 324 4.39 2.68 -29.30
C PRO A 324 2.95 2.34 -28.89
N GLN A 325 2.30 1.44 -29.62
CA GLN A 325 0.96 0.94 -29.34
C GLN A 325 0.94 0.09 -28.06
N GLU A 326 1.94 -0.78 -27.87
CA GLU A 326 2.09 -1.57 -26.63
C GLU A 326 2.35 -0.66 -25.42
N VAL A 327 3.20 0.36 -25.57
CA VAL A 327 3.40 1.34 -24.49
C VAL A 327 2.08 2.00 -24.10
N THR A 328 1.30 2.46 -25.08
CA THR A 328 -0.02 3.07 -24.83
C THR A 328 -0.98 2.09 -24.14
N MET A 329 -1.00 0.84 -24.57
CA MET A 329 -1.79 -0.22 -23.96
C MET A 329 -1.37 -0.49 -22.51
N LEU A 330 -0.08 -0.62 -22.26
CA LEU A 330 0.47 -0.99 -20.94
C LEU A 330 0.41 0.16 -19.93
N ALA A 331 0.61 1.39 -20.39
CA ALA A 331 0.72 2.57 -19.54
C ALA A 331 -0.61 3.28 -19.23
N THR A 332 -1.75 2.76 -19.71
CA THR A 332 -3.06 3.38 -19.43
C THR A 332 -4.10 2.37 -18.94
N PRO A 333 -4.98 2.75 -18.00
CA PRO A 333 -6.05 1.86 -17.54
C PRO A 333 -7.00 1.42 -18.66
N GLY A 334 -7.30 2.34 -19.60
CA GLY A 334 -8.12 2.04 -20.80
C GLY A 334 -7.44 1.04 -21.72
N GLY A 335 -6.15 1.27 -22.00
CA GLY A 335 -5.34 0.36 -22.81
C GLY A 335 -5.25 -1.05 -22.22
N ARG A 336 -5.04 -1.18 -20.91
CA ARG A 336 -5.03 -2.49 -20.23
C ARG A 336 -6.37 -3.22 -20.36
N LYS A 337 -7.51 -2.51 -20.28
CA LYS A 337 -8.83 -3.10 -20.51
C LYS A 337 -8.98 -3.60 -21.95
N VAL A 338 -8.57 -2.80 -22.92
CA VAL A 338 -8.59 -3.18 -24.35
C VAL A 338 -7.70 -4.40 -24.60
N GLY A 339 -6.47 -4.41 -24.05
CA GLY A 339 -5.57 -5.55 -24.17
C GLY A 339 -6.15 -6.84 -23.58
N LEU A 340 -6.79 -6.76 -22.41
CA LEU A 340 -7.47 -7.91 -21.79
C LEU A 340 -8.68 -8.38 -22.58
N ALA A 341 -9.48 -7.47 -23.15
CA ALA A 341 -10.61 -7.79 -24.01
C ALA A 341 -10.14 -8.47 -25.29
N TRP A 342 -9.09 -7.94 -25.93
CA TRP A 342 -8.47 -8.57 -27.10
C TRP A 342 -7.97 -9.98 -26.76
N ALA A 343 -7.25 -10.16 -25.66
CA ALA A 343 -6.71 -11.46 -25.24
C ALA A 343 -7.81 -12.50 -24.94
N SER A 344 -9.02 -12.07 -24.55
CA SER A 344 -10.16 -12.96 -24.32
C SER A 344 -10.76 -13.51 -25.62
N GLN A 345 -10.55 -12.84 -26.75
CA GLN A 345 -11.03 -13.24 -28.06
C GLN A 345 -10.09 -14.20 -28.79
N LEU A 346 -8.85 -14.31 -28.29
CA LEU A 346 -7.87 -15.23 -28.84
C LEU A 346 -8.20 -16.68 -28.47
N ARG A 347 -7.78 -17.62 -29.35
CA ARG A 347 -7.98 -19.05 -29.12
C ARG A 347 -7.35 -19.47 -27.76
N GLY A 348 -8.16 -20.09 -26.91
CA GLY A 348 -7.73 -20.61 -25.59
C GLY A 348 -7.75 -19.58 -24.47
N ASP A 349 -8.47 -18.46 -24.60
CA ASP A 349 -8.56 -17.37 -23.58
C ASP A 349 -7.20 -16.96 -23.00
N ARG A 350 -6.50 -16.09 -23.70
CA ARG A 350 -5.14 -15.65 -23.32
C ARG A 350 -5.11 -14.50 -22.31
N ARG A 351 -6.23 -14.19 -21.62
CA ARG A 351 -6.25 -13.18 -20.54
C ARG A 351 -5.21 -13.45 -19.44
N PRO A 352 -4.91 -14.70 -19.01
CA PRO A 352 -3.86 -14.94 -18.04
C PRO A 352 -2.47 -14.49 -18.52
N LEU A 353 -2.13 -14.75 -19.79
CA LEU A 353 -0.89 -14.29 -20.41
C LEU A 353 -0.84 -12.78 -20.54
N MET A 354 -1.94 -12.12 -20.93
CA MET A 354 -2.02 -10.66 -21.00
C MET A 354 -1.86 -10.03 -19.61
N ARG A 355 -2.44 -10.61 -18.55
CA ARG A 355 -2.22 -10.16 -17.17
C ARG A 355 -0.76 -10.29 -16.76
N ALA A 356 -0.11 -11.39 -17.11
CA ALA A 356 1.32 -11.58 -16.88
C ALA A 356 2.15 -10.53 -17.62
N PHE A 357 1.85 -10.29 -18.89
CA PHE A 357 2.53 -9.28 -19.72
C PHE A 357 2.40 -7.87 -19.15
N ILE A 358 1.18 -7.47 -18.74
CA ILE A 358 0.92 -6.18 -18.10
C ILE A 358 1.69 -6.06 -16.79
N LYS A 359 1.68 -7.12 -15.97
CA LYS A 359 2.41 -7.14 -14.69
C LYS A 359 3.91 -7.01 -14.91
N ASP A 360 4.49 -7.85 -15.77
CA ASP A 360 5.93 -7.87 -16.04
C ASP A 360 6.41 -6.53 -16.62
N ALA A 361 5.62 -5.90 -17.49
CA ALA A 361 5.93 -4.58 -18.05
C ALA A 361 5.86 -3.46 -16.99
N THR A 362 4.90 -3.53 -16.06
CA THR A 362 4.82 -2.56 -14.96
C THR A 362 6.01 -2.71 -14.02
N GLU A 363 6.33 -3.94 -13.62
CA GLU A 363 7.50 -4.25 -12.79
C GLU A 363 8.82 -3.88 -13.49
N LEU A 364 8.90 -4.07 -14.82
CA LEU A 364 10.05 -3.65 -15.62
C LEU A 364 10.25 -2.12 -15.57
N ALA A 365 9.19 -1.34 -15.66
CA ALA A 365 9.26 0.13 -15.56
C ALA A 365 9.73 0.58 -14.15
N SER A 366 9.25 -0.05 -13.10
CA SER A 366 9.66 0.19 -11.71
C SER A 366 11.13 -0.19 -11.50
N VAL A 367 11.56 -1.38 -11.95
CA VAL A 367 12.96 -1.83 -11.89
C VAL A 367 13.89 -0.86 -12.66
N ARG A 368 13.47 -0.40 -13.84
CA ARG A 368 14.20 0.61 -14.62
C ARG A 368 14.42 1.89 -13.83
N GLN A 369 13.38 2.37 -13.15
CA GLN A 369 13.46 3.54 -12.29
C GLN A 369 14.45 3.33 -11.14
N ARG A 370 14.44 2.16 -10.49
CA ARG A 370 15.40 1.80 -9.42
C ARG A 370 16.85 1.73 -9.95
N ALA A 371 17.04 1.19 -11.14
CA ALA A 371 18.36 1.11 -11.78
C ALA A 371 18.92 2.49 -12.11
N ILE A 372 18.10 3.36 -12.74
CA ILE A 372 18.52 4.74 -13.09
C ILE A 372 18.89 5.55 -11.85
N THR A 373 18.15 5.35 -10.75
CA THR A 373 18.41 6.07 -9.49
C THR A 373 19.52 5.45 -8.65
N GLY A 374 20.10 4.31 -9.06
CA GLY A 374 21.16 3.61 -8.32
C GLY A 374 20.70 3.05 -6.96
N ARG A 375 19.39 2.94 -6.74
CA ARG A 375 18.81 2.56 -5.45
C ARG A 375 18.97 1.09 -5.11
N ASP A 376 18.92 0.22 -6.10
CA ASP A 376 19.01 -1.23 -5.95
C ASP A 376 20.17 -1.78 -6.80
N PRO A 377 21.24 -2.29 -6.17
CA PRO A 377 22.37 -2.88 -6.90
C PRO A 377 21.97 -4.08 -7.78
N MET A 378 20.86 -4.76 -7.45
CA MET A 378 20.37 -5.91 -8.21
C MET A 378 19.43 -5.51 -9.36
N ALA A 379 19.00 -4.25 -9.43
CA ALA A 379 18.02 -3.79 -10.40
C ALA A 379 18.43 -4.08 -11.86
N VAL A 380 19.72 -4.03 -12.19
CA VAL A 380 20.21 -4.36 -13.54
C VAL A 380 19.97 -5.83 -13.90
N ASN A 381 20.16 -6.73 -12.93
CA ASN A 381 19.94 -8.17 -13.14
C ASN A 381 18.43 -8.47 -13.22
N ASP A 382 17.63 -7.83 -12.36
CA ASP A 382 16.18 -7.96 -12.36
C ASP A 382 15.59 -7.38 -13.67
N GLU A 383 16.12 -6.26 -14.18
CA GLU A 383 15.75 -5.65 -15.46
C GLU A 383 15.98 -6.63 -16.62
N ARG A 384 17.14 -7.27 -16.66
CA ARG A 384 17.47 -8.26 -17.70
C ARG A 384 16.52 -9.47 -17.63
N ALA A 385 16.27 -9.99 -16.44
CA ALA A 385 15.35 -11.13 -16.25
C ALA A 385 13.92 -10.79 -16.70
N LEU A 386 13.44 -9.60 -16.35
CA LEU A 386 12.11 -9.12 -16.74
C LEU A 386 11.99 -8.86 -18.24
N LEU A 387 13.03 -8.36 -18.91
CA LEU A 387 13.04 -8.21 -20.36
C LEU A 387 12.90 -9.57 -21.06
N ILE A 388 13.68 -10.57 -20.63
CA ILE A 388 13.58 -11.94 -21.17
C ILE A 388 12.17 -12.49 -20.97
N ARG A 389 11.62 -12.33 -19.76
CA ARG A 389 10.30 -12.84 -19.42
C ARG A 389 9.18 -12.10 -20.19
N THR A 390 9.25 -10.78 -20.28
CA THR A 390 8.29 -9.97 -21.03
C THR A 390 8.28 -10.36 -22.52
N ARG A 391 9.46 -10.62 -23.11
CA ARG A 391 9.60 -11.11 -24.48
C ARG A 391 8.96 -12.50 -24.65
N ALA A 392 9.22 -13.42 -23.71
CA ALA A 392 8.63 -14.77 -23.74
C ALA A 392 7.10 -14.73 -23.60
N THR A 393 6.58 -13.91 -22.69
CA THR A 393 5.13 -13.73 -22.49
C THR A 393 4.48 -13.14 -23.73
N ARG A 394 5.12 -12.15 -24.39
CA ARG A 394 4.66 -11.56 -25.65
C ARG A 394 4.63 -12.60 -26.77
N ALA A 395 5.69 -13.39 -26.91
CA ALA A 395 5.73 -14.48 -27.90
C ALA A 395 4.61 -15.48 -27.68
N ALA A 396 4.36 -15.89 -26.44
CA ALA A 396 3.26 -16.77 -26.06
C ALA A 396 1.87 -16.18 -26.34
N LEU A 397 1.70 -14.86 -26.18
CA LEU A 397 0.46 -14.16 -26.53
C LEU A 397 0.17 -14.18 -28.02
N LEU A 398 1.20 -14.10 -28.86
CA LEU A 398 1.10 -13.99 -30.32
C LEU A 398 1.25 -15.34 -31.03
N ALA A 399 1.56 -16.43 -30.32
CA ALA A 399 1.62 -17.77 -30.89
C ALA A 399 0.23 -18.22 -31.36
N TYR A 400 0.11 -18.70 -32.61
CA TYR A 400 -1.15 -19.17 -33.23
C TYR A 400 -1.44 -20.62 -32.89
#